data_f5e686be3e8793d62481eb3de7ff0e24
#
_entry.id   f5e686be3e8793d62481eb3de7ff0e24
#
_cell.length_a   1.000
_cell.length_b   1.000
_cell.length_c   1.000
_cell.angle_alpha   90.00
_cell.angle_beta   90.00
_cell.angle_gamma   90.00
#
_symmetry.space_group_name_H-M   'P 1'
#
loop_
_entity.id
_entity.type
_entity.pdbx_description
1 polymer ?
#
loop_
_entity_poly.entity_id
_entity_poly.type
_entity_poly.pdbx_seq_one_letter_code
_entity_poly.pdbx_strand_id
1 'polypeptide(L)'
;MIAKPFTPMNNHLIMLYRLDSQNAEYNTENSNVKFRPVSKRFIDCFQNGEDTTDVRYAFSINKKRQGIKPIFCGIRAAEFKFMEAESYYHLGKQDEALKSLNELRALRIDGVKPYTMETLPEAPKSDLITTDCDGKPLTKLLAAILNERHKEFFLEGDRFFELKRNGGPEYWVAYNGRKYTNFHYMYTLPIPEVDIHTTKGMIQNPGYTELEY
;
A
#
# COMPACT_ATOMS: atom_id res chain seq x y z
N MET A 1 -21.10 -12.99 -6.60
CA MET A 1 -20.57 -13.33 -5.25
C MET A 1 -19.26 -12.60 -5.07
N ILE A 2 -19.22 -11.67 -4.13
CA ILE A 2 -18.01 -10.88 -3.88
C ILE A 2 -17.00 -11.76 -3.14
N ALA A 3 -15.84 -11.98 -3.76
CA ALA A 3 -14.79 -12.80 -3.15
C ALA A 3 -14.16 -12.08 -1.96
N LYS A 4 -13.99 -12.76 -0.84
CA LYS A 4 -13.22 -12.22 0.29
C LYS A 4 -11.80 -11.90 -0.17
N PRO A 5 -11.23 -10.75 0.21
CA PRO A 5 -9.93 -10.29 -0.29
C PRO A 5 -8.79 -11.25 -0.02
N PHE A 6 -8.84 -11.96 1.10
CA PHE A 6 -7.83 -12.90 1.51
C PHE A 6 -8.36 -13.96 2.48
N THR A 7 -8.10 -15.21 2.17
CA THR A 7 -8.09 -16.32 3.15
C THR A 7 -6.86 -17.17 2.87
N PRO A 8 -6.17 -17.73 3.89
CA PRO A 8 -4.97 -18.56 3.71
C PRO A 8 -5.17 -19.79 2.82
N MET A 9 -6.41 -20.19 2.60
CA MET A 9 -6.81 -21.36 1.80
C MET A 9 -7.41 -20.94 0.45
N ASN A 10 -7.23 -19.70 0.03
CA ASN A 10 -7.79 -19.20 -1.21
C ASN A 10 -6.94 -19.67 -2.41
N ASN A 11 -7.59 -20.24 -3.43
CA ASN A 11 -6.97 -20.68 -4.68
C ASN A 11 -6.29 -19.54 -5.48
N HIS A 12 -6.49 -18.29 -5.08
CA HIS A 12 -5.86 -17.12 -5.69
C HIS A 12 -4.48 -16.78 -5.10
N LEU A 13 -4.04 -17.51 -4.09
CA LEU A 13 -2.71 -17.35 -3.51
C LEU A 13 -1.68 -18.13 -4.35
N ILE A 14 -0.72 -17.41 -4.89
CA ILE A 14 0.34 -17.97 -5.74
C ILE A 14 1.57 -18.31 -4.90
N MET A 15 1.93 -17.41 -3.99
CA MET A 15 3.04 -17.58 -3.06
C MET A 15 2.70 -16.99 -1.70
N LEU A 16 3.00 -17.73 -0.67
CA LEU A 16 2.86 -17.29 0.72
C LEU A 16 4.23 -17.30 1.39
N TYR A 17 4.69 -16.13 1.78
CA TYR A 17 5.74 -16.00 2.78
C TYR A 17 5.07 -15.86 4.16
N ARG A 18 5.12 -16.91 4.94
CA ARG A 18 4.56 -16.95 6.28
C ARG A 18 5.67 -16.58 7.26
N LEU A 19 5.53 -15.44 7.91
CA LEU A 19 6.29 -15.18 9.12
C LEU A 19 5.82 -16.18 10.19
N ASP A 20 6.76 -16.88 10.78
CA ASP A 20 6.44 -17.91 11.79
C ASP A 20 5.69 -17.27 12.95
N SER A 21 4.45 -17.70 13.17
CA SER A 21 3.61 -17.22 14.27
C SER A 21 4.16 -17.55 15.66
N GLN A 22 5.19 -18.38 15.75
CA GLN A 22 5.89 -18.70 16.99
C GLN A 22 7.05 -17.74 17.29
N ASN A 23 7.41 -16.87 16.33
CA ASN A 23 8.42 -15.85 16.58
C ASN A 23 7.86 -14.75 17.48
N ALA A 24 8.49 -14.54 18.65
CA ALA A 24 8.09 -13.54 19.63
C ALA A 24 8.16 -12.10 19.05
N GLU A 25 9.13 -11.80 18.21
CA GLU A 25 9.27 -10.50 17.54
C GLU A 25 8.10 -10.24 16.58
N TYR A 26 7.73 -11.22 15.78
CA TYR A 26 6.56 -11.13 14.90
C TYR A 26 5.28 -10.84 15.68
N ASN A 27 5.06 -11.56 16.79
CA ASN A 27 3.87 -11.37 17.61
C ASN A 27 3.83 -9.98 18.25
N THR A 28 4.97 -9.47 18.68
CA THR A 28 5.11 -8.11 19.23
C THR A 28 4.82 -7.06 18.16
N GLU A 29 5.43 -7.14 16.98
CA GLU A 29 5.21 -6.20 15.90
C GLU A 29 3.79 -6.27 15.35
N ASN A 30 3.22 -7.46 15.19
CA ASN A 30 1.84 -7.63 14.78
C ASN A 30 0.87 -6.97 15.78
N SER A 31 1.12 -7.11 17.08
CA SER A 31 0.33 -6.45 18.13
C SER A 31 0.49 -4.92 18.07
N ASN A 32 1.72 -4.42 17.93
CA ASN A 32 2.01 -3.01 17.84
C ASN A 32 1.32 -2.34 16.63
N VAL A 33 1.38 -2.97 15.46
CA VAL A 33 0.73 -2.46 14.25
C VAL A 33 -0.79 -2.45 14.40
N LYS A 34 -1.38 -3.52 14.92
CA LYS A 34 -2.82 -3.63 15.10
C LYS A 34 -3.38 -2.69 16.16
N PHE A 35 -2.62 -2.40 17.19
CA PHE A 35 -3.06 -1.51 18.26
C PHE A 35 -3.15 -0.05 17.81
N ARG A 36 -2.37 0.38 16.82
CA ARG A 36 -2.36 1.75 16.31
C ARG A 36 -3.61 2.01 15.47
N PRO A 37 -4.30 3.14 15.68
CA PRO A 37 -5.45 3.48 14.85
C PRO A 37 -5.01 3.79 13.42
N VAL A 38 -5.71 3.23 12.47
CA VAL A 38 -5.52 3.50 11.04
C VAL A 38 -5.83 4.98 10.76
N SER A 39 -5.04 5.60 9.89
CA SER A 39 -5.22 7.01 9.55
C SER A 39 -6.58 7.25 8.88
N LYS A 40 -7.18 8.41 9.20
CA LYS A 40 -8.44 8.82 8.56
C LYS A 40 -8.27 8.91 7.03
N ARG A 41 -7.12 9.38 6.56
CA ARG A 41 -6.76 9.45 5.14
C ARG A 41 -6.93 8.11 4.41
N PHE A 42 -6.49 7.00 5.02
CA PHE A 42 -6.67 5.67 4.45
C PHE A 42 -8.13 5.21 4.50
N ILE A 43 -8.83 5.50 5.60
CA ILE A 43 -10.25 5.15 5.74
C ILE A 43 -11.08 5.85 4.67
N ASP A 44 -10.77 7.10 4.37
CA ASP A 44 -11.49 7.90 3.37
C ASP A 44 -11.27 7.38 1.92
N CYS A 45 -10.31 6.47 1.69
CA CYS A 45 -10.16 5.80 0.39
C CYS A 45 -11.27 4.79 0.10
N PHE A 46 -11.96 4.27 1.11
CA PHE A 46 -13.00 3.28 0.93
C PHE A 46 -14.32 3.90 0.51
N GLN A 47 -14.98 3.29 -0.45
CA GLN A 47 -16.30 3.70 -0.94
C GLN A 47 -17.38 2.93 -0.18
N ASN A 48 -17.78 3.49 0.96
CA ASN A 48 -18.93 2.99 1.72
C ASN A 48 -20.00 4.08 1.72
N GLY A 49 -21.18 3.74 1.23
CA GLY A 49 -22.34 4.64 1.12
C GLY A 49 -23.63 3.88 1.32
N GLU A 50 -24.75 4.52 1.05
CA GLU A 50 -26.07 3.88 1.17
C GLU A 50 -26.20 2.68 0.25
N ASP A 51 -25.68 2.79 -0.97
CA ASP A 51 -25.81 1.77 -2.03
C ASP A 51 -24.50 1.02 -2.34
N THR A 52 -23.41 1.34 -1.66
CA THR A 52 -22.10 0.73 -1.93
C THR A 52 -21.41 0.25 -0.68
N THR A 53 -20.85 -0.95 -0.74
CA THR A 53 -20.08 -1.53 0.36
C THR A 53 -18.76 -2.11 -0.14
N ASP A 54 -17.64 -1.50 0.26
CA ASP A 54 -16.32 -2.08 0.02
C ASP A 54 -16.04 -3.16 1.09
N VAL A 55 -16.06 -4.42 0.68
CA VAL A 55 -15.90 -5.56 1.60
C VAL A 55 -14.52 -5.59 2.27
N ARG A 56 -13.51 -4.94 1.68
CA ARG A 56 -12.17 -4.85 2.24
C ARG A 56 -12.14 -4.04 3.52
N TYR A 57 -13.04 -3.04 3.68
CA TYR A 57 -13.10 -2.23 4.89
C TYR A 57 -13.42 -3.08 6.12
N ALA A 58 -14.55 -3.77 6.10
CA ALA A 58 -14.99 -4.62 7.22
C ALA A 58 -14.02 -5.78 7.49
N PHE A 59 -13.32 -6.27 6.46
CA PHE A 59 -12.30 -7.30 6.58
C PHE A 59 -11.00 -6.79 7.21
N SER A 60 -10.66 -5.52 7.01
CA SER A 60 -9.36 -4.94 7.35
C SER A 60 -9.36 -4.10 8.61
N ILE A 61 -10.48 -3.45 8.95
CA ILE A 61 -10.52 -2.37 9.95
C ILE A 61 -11.75 -2.54 10.85
N ASN A 62 -11.56 -2.48 12.16
CA ASN A 62 -12.65 -2.52 13.13
C ASN A 62 -13.23 -1.14 13.44
N LYS A 63 -14.32 -1.10 14.24
CA LYS A 63 -14.97 0.15 14.69
C LYS A 63 -14.07 1.09 15.49
N LYS A 64 -12.97 0.59 16.07
CA LYS A 64 -11.96 1.37 16.78
C LYS A 64 -10.86 1.87 15.85
N ARG A 65 -11.01 1.71 14.54
CA ARG A 65 -10.01 2.03 13.52
C ARG A 65 -8.71 1.24 13.65
N GLN A 66 -8.76 0.04 14.20
CA GLN A 66 -7.59 -0.83 14.32
C GLN A 66 -7.57 -1.83 13.16
N GLY A 67 -6.38 -2.14 12.67
CA GLY A 67 -6.18 -3.18 11.67
C GLY A 67 -6.49 -4.56 12.26
N ILE A 68 -7.42 -5.29 11.65
CA ILE A 68 -7.80 -6.66 12.06
C ILE A 68 -7.36 -7.72 11.07
N LYS A 69 -7.02 -7.31 9.84
CA LYS A 69 -6.44 -8.19 8.83
C LYS A 69 -5.10 -8.73 9.35
N PRO A 70 -4.78 -10.02 9.16
CA PRO A 70 -3.45 -10.55 9.45
C PRO A 70 -2.37 -9.80 8.67
N ILE A 71 -1.22 -9.53 9.29
CA ILE A 71 -0.05 -9.07 8.56
C ILE A 71 0.41 -10.24 7.70
N PHE A 72 0.58 -9.96 6.43
CA PHE A 72 0.83 -11.00 5.45
C PHE A 72 1.70 -10.44 4.33
N CYS A 73 2.64 -11.22 3.89
CA CYS A 73 3.43 -10.91 2.71
C CYS A 73 3.36 -12.09 1.75
N GLY A 74 2.85 -11.86 0.55
CA GLY A 74 2.70 -12.93 -0.44
C GLY A 74 2.21 -12.39 -1.78
N ILE A 75 2.37 -13.20 -2.81
CA ILE A 75 1.93 -12.86 -4.16
C ILE A 75 0.55 -13.46 -4.40
N ARG A 76 -0.41 -12.61 -4.74
CA ARG A 76 -1.81 -12.97 -5.00
C ARG A 76 -2.21 -12.61 -6.44
N ALA A 77 -3.24 -13.28 -6.96
CA ALA A 77 -3.77 -12.99 -8.28
C ALA A 77 -4.16 -11.51 -8.48
N ALA A 78 -4.63 -10.84 -7.42
CA ALA A 78 -4.93 -9.41 -7.45
C ALA A 78 -3.71 -8.55 -7.81
N GLU A 79 -2.48 -8.96 -7.42
CA GLU A 79 -1.28 -8.22 -7.75
C GLU A 79 -1.01 -8.19 -9.25
N PHE A 80 -1.18 -9.31 -9.93
CA PHE A 80 -1.06 -9.36 -11.39
C PHE A 80 -2.08 -8.47 -12.08
N LYS A 81 -3.30 -8.36 -11.50
CA LYS A 81 -4.33 -7.48 -12.06
C LYS A 81 -3.97 -6.00 -11.91
N PHE A 82 -3.33 -5.61 -10.81
CA PHE A 82 -2.80 -4.25 -10.66
C PHE A 82 -1.58 -3.99 -11.55
N MET A 83 -0.68 -4.97 -11.67
CA MET A 83 0.45 -4.89 -12.60
C MET A 83 -0.05 -4.72 -14.04
N GLU A 84 -1.09 -5.45 -14.43
CA GLU A 84 -1.73 -5.32 -15.75
C GLU A 84 -2.30 -3.91 -15.94
N ALA A 85 -3.07 -3.39 -14.98
CA ALA A 85 -3.66 -2.06 -15.05
C ALA A 85 -2.60 -0.95 -15.16
N GLU A 86 -1.57 -1.00 -14.32
CA GLU A 86 -0.46 -0.03 -14.35
C GLU A 86 0.36 -0.16 -15.64
N SER A 87 0.62 -1.37 -16.12
CA SER A 87 1.35 -1.60 -17.38
C SER A 87 0.59 -1.01 -18.57
N TYR A 88 -0.71 -1.25 -18.65
CA TYR A 88 -1.54 -0.65 -19.70
C TYR A 88 -1.54 0.88 -19.61
N TYR A 89 -1.60 1.43 -18.41
CA TYR A 89 -1.53 2.87 -18.22
C TYR A 89 -0.21 3.46 -18.79
N HIS A 90 0.94 2.89 -18.41
CA HIS A 90 2.25 3.37 -18.87
C HIS A 90 2.51 3.11 -20.37
N LEU A 91 1.82 2.14 -20.97
CA LEU A 91 1.82 1.90 -22.42
C LEU A 91 0.86 2.83 -23.17
N GLY A 92 0.17 3.75 -22.50
CA GLY A 92 -0.81 4.65 -23.10
C GLY A 92 -2.15 4.00 -23.45
N LYS A 93 -2.38 2.75 -23.02
CA LYS A 93 -3.61 1.98 -23.23
C LYS A 93 -4.61 2.25 -22.11
N GLN A 94 -5.16 3.46 -22.09
CA GLN A 94 -5.98 3.93 -20.96
C GLN A 94 -7.29 3.15 -20.79
N ASP A 95 -7.94 2.74 -21.88
CA ASP A 95 -9.18 1.98 -21.83
C ASP A 95 -8.97 0.58 -21.24
N GLU A 96 -7.88 -0.09 -21.60
CA GLU A 96 -7.50 -1.39 -21.03
C GLU A 96 -7.11 -1.27 -19.56
N ALA A 97 -6.41 -0.21 -19.17
CA ALA A 97 -6.08 0.08 -17.78
C ALA A 97 -7.34 0.29 -16.94
N LEU A 98 -8.27 1.10 -17.45
CA LEU A 98 -9.57 1.37 -16.81
C LEU A 98 -10.43 0.11 -16.71
N LYS A 99 -10.43 -0.72 -17.74
CA LYS A 99 -11.12 -2.02 -17.73
C LYS A 99 -10.58 -2.93 -16.62
N SER A 100 -9.25 -3.10 -16.54
CA SER A 100 -8.61 -3.93 -15.51
C SER A 100 -8.91 -3.42 -14.10
N LEU A 101 -8.91 -2.10 -13.89
CA LEU A 101 -9.30 -1.47 -12.64
C LEU A 101 -10.76 -1.77 -12.28
N ASN A 102 -11.69 -1.61 -13.22
CA ASN A 102 -13.12 -1.84 -12.99
C ASN A 102 -13.45 -3.31 -12.71
N GLU A 103 -12.79 -4.24 -13.38
CA GLU A 103 -12.93 -5.67 -13.10
C GLU A 103 -12.57 -6.00 -11.66
N LEU A 104 -11.47 -5.44 -11.13
CA LEU A 104 -11.09 -5.64 -9.75
C LEU A 104 -12.06 -4.99 -8.78
N ARG A 105 -12.49 -3.75 -9.04
CA ARG A 105 -13.47 -3.05 -8.22
C ARG A 105 -14.79 -3.79 -8.12
N ALA A 106 -15.27 -4.36 -9.22
CA ALA A 106 -16.49 -5.17 -9.25
C ALA A 106 -16.42 -6.42 -8.36
N LEU A 107 -15.22 -6.94 -8.11
CA LEU A 107 -15.01 -8.08 -7.21
C LEU A 107 -14.88 -7.67 -5.73
N ARG A 108 -14.76 -6.39 -5.43
CA ARG A 108 -14.45 -5.88 -4.08
C ARG A 108 -15.51 -4.95 -3.51
N ILE A 109 -16.29 -4.32 -4.35
CA ILE A 109 -17.25 -3.30 -3.92
C ILE A 109 -18.63 -3.70 -4.40
N ASP A 110 -19.50 -4.03 -3.46
CA ASP A 110 -20.90 -4.34 -3.76
C ASP A 110 -21.63 -3.06 -4.17
N GLY A 111 -22.53 -3.15 -5.16
CA GLY A 111 -23.25 -2.00 -5.70
C GLY A 111 -22.39 -1.01 -6.50
N VAL A 112 -21.12 -1.35 -6.79
CA VAL A 112 -20.23 -0.41 -7.48
C VAL A 112 -20.64 -0.19 -8.93
N LYS A 113 -20.63 1.08 -9.35
CA LYS A 113 -20.68 1.44 -10.78
C LYS A 113 -19.25 1.49 -11.34
N PRO A 114 -19.05 0.98 -12.58
CA PRO A 114 -17.75 1.10 -13.22
C PRO A 114 -17.38 2.57 -13.43
N TYR A 115 -16.11 2.90 -13.29
CA TYR A 115 -15.62 4.21 -13.70
C TYR A 115 -15.58 4.32 -15.22
N THR A 116 -15.86 5.52 -15.70
CA THR A 116 -15.49 5.98 -17.05
C THR A 116 -14.40 7.02 -16.91
N MET A 117 -13.76 7.45 -18.00
CA MET A 117 -12.73 8.50 -17.94
C MET A 117 -13.28 9.81 -17.35
N GLU A 118 -14.57 10.09 -17.55
CA GLU A 118 -15.26 11.29 -17.03
C GLU A 118 -15.62 11.16 -15.55
N THR A 119 -15.92 9.94 -15.07
CA THR A 119 -16.37 9.68 -13.70
C THR A 119 -15.23 9.27 -12.75
N LEU A 120 -13.99 9.21 -13.24
CA LEU A 120 -12.84 8.99 -12.38
C LEU A 120 -12.76 10.06 -11.29
N PRO A 121 -12.57 9.66 -10.01
CA PRO A 121 -12.45 10.62 -8.93
C PRO A 121 -11.18 11.46 -9.07
N GLU A 122 -11.21 12.66 -8.53
CA GLU A 122 -9.98 13.44 -8.32
C GLU A 122 -9.07 12.69 -7.33
N ALA A 123 -7.76 12.82 -7.54
CA ALA A 123 -6.80 12.33 -6.57
C ALA A 123 -7.05 13.03 -5.21
N PRO A 124 -7.18 12.28 -4.11
CA PRO A 124 -7.40 12.88 -2.81
C PRO A 124 -6.25 13.85 -2.47
N LYS A 125 -6.57 15.10 -2.10
CA LYS A 125 -5.55 16.08 -1.65
C LYS A 125 -4.73 15.61 -0.46
N SER A 126 -5.23 14.62 0.27
CA SER A 126 -4.56 13.98 1.39
C SER A 126 -3.71 12.77 0.99
N ASP A 127 -3.66 12.41 -0.28
CA ASP A 127 -2.77 11.32 -0.71
C ASP A 127 -1.31 11.73 -0.58
N LEU A 128 -0.48 10.75 -0.25
CA LEU A 128 0.96 10.93 -0.15
C LEU A 128 1.61 10.96 -1.54
N ILE A 129 1.10 10.15 -2.45
CA ILE A 129 1.62 10.05 -3.81
C ILE A 129 1.02 11.16 -4.67
N THR A 130 1.86 12.01 -5.21
CA THR A 130 1.47 13.10 -6.09
C THR A 130 2.08 13.01 -7.48
N THR A 131 3.06 12.13 -7.64
CA THR A 131 3.75 11.88 -8.91
C THR A 131 3.80 10.39 -9.21
N ASP A 132 3.96 10.05 -10.48
CA ASP A 132 4.22 8.67 -10.92
C ASP A 132 5.70 8.31 -10.82
N CYS A 133 6.05 7.11 -11.29
CA CYS A 133 7.43 6.60 -11.29
C CYS A 133 8.39 7.39 -12.20
N ASP A 134 7.88 8.18 -13.14
CA ASP A 134 8.64 9.08 -14.02
C ASP A 134 8.74 10.50 -13.43
N GLY A 135 8.17 10.75 -12.26
CA GLY A 135 8.11 12.07 -11.62
C GLY A 135 7.05 13.01 -12.23
N LYS A 136 6.16 12.51 -13.09
CA LYS A 136 5.07 13.29 -13.67
C LYS A 136 3.89 13.38 -12.69
N PRO A 137 3.11 14.46 -12.69
CA PRO A 137 1.90 14.56 -11.88
C PRO A 137 0.94 13.41 -12.16
N LEU A 138 0.33 12.85 -11.09
CA LEU A 138 -0.64 11.78 -11.22
C LEU A 138 -1.83 12.20 -12.08
N THR A 139 -2.23 11.34 -13.01
CA THR A 139 -3.53 11.41 -13.64
C THR A 139 -4.61 10.82 -12.74
N LYS A 140 -5.89 11.15 -12.98
CA LYS A 140 -7.02 10.57 -12.25
C LYS A 140 -7.03 9.03 -12.34
N LEU A 141 -6.71 8.47 -13.50
CA LEU A 141 -6.71 7.04 -13.73
C LEU A 141 -5.62 6.35 -12.88
N LEU A 142 -4.38 6.86 -12.92
CA LEU A 142 -3.31 6.26 -12.12
C LEU A 142 -3.58 6.43 -10.62
N ALA A 143 -4.06 7.58 -10.19
CA ALA A 143 -4.45 7.80 -8.80
C ALA A 143 -5.53 6.80 -8.35
N ALA A 144 -6.53 6.50 -9.18
CA ALA A 144 -7.55 5.51 -8.89
C ALA A 144 -6.98 4.09 -8.80
N ILE A 145 -6.05 3.71 -9.69
CA ILE A 145 -5.35 2.41 -9.65
C ILE A 145 -4.55 2.28 -8.34
N LEU A 146 -3.75 3.27 -7.99
CA LEU A 146 -2.94 3.26 -6.76
C LEU A 146 -3.80 3.25 -5.50
N ASN A 147 -4.92 3.97 -5.47
CA ASN A 147 -5.87 3.93 -4.35
C ASN A 147 -6.50 2.55 -4.16
N GLU A 148 -6.90 1.90 -5.24
CA GLU A 148 -7.44 0.54 -5.16
C GLU A 148 -6.37 -0.46 -4.73
N ARG A 149 -5.12 -0.30 -5.21
CA ARG A 149 -3.97 -1.09 -4.79
C ARG A 149 -3.70 -0.94 -3.30
N HIS A 150 -3.68 0.29 -2.78
CA HIS A 150 -3.47 0.57 -1.36
C HIS A 150 -4.53 -0.10 -0.46
N LYS A 151 -5.80 -0.10 -0.85
CA LYS A 151 -6.88 -0.80 -0.13
C LYS A 151 -6.71 -2.32 -0.16
N GLU A 152 -6.36 -2.86 -1.31
CA GLU A 152 -6.21 -4.30 -1.51
C GLU A 152 -5.08 -4.89 -0.68
N PHE A 153 -3.91 -4.23 -0.68
CA PHE A 153 -2.68 -4.72 -0.05
C PHE A 153 -2.39 -4.13 1.34
N PHE A 154 -3.41 -3.57 1.99
CA PHE A 154 -3.28 -3.11 3.38
C PHE A 154 -2.76 -4.23 4.28
N LEU A 155 -1.69 -3.97 5.04
CA LEU A 155 -0.95 -4.92 5.89
C LEU A 155 -0.27 -6.09 5.14
N GLU A 156 0.00 -5.93 3.85
CA GLU A 156 0.72 -6.92 3.05
C GLU A 156 2.13 -6.46 2.62
N GLY A 157 2.64 -5.37 3.20
CA GLY A 157 4.00 -4.87 2.93
C GLY A 157 4.15 -4.05 1.64
N ASP A 158 3.12 -3.94 0.82
CA ASP A 158 3.16 -3.31 -0.50
C ASP A 158 3.40 -1.79 -0.46
N ARG A 159 2.79 -1.10 0.51
CA ARG A 159 2.73 0.37 0.54
C ARG A 159 4.10 1.07 0.55
N PHE A 160 5.09 0.49 1.22
CA PHE A 160 6.45 1.06 1.24
C PHE A 160 7.05 1.12 -0.18
N PHE A 161 6.93 0.04 -0.92
CA PHE A 161 7.45 -0.05 -2.29
C PHE A 161 6.66 0.83 -3.26
N GLU A 162 5.35 0.92 -3.08
CA GLU A 162 4.48 1.79 -3.85
C GLU A 162 4.86 3.27 -3.65
N LEU A 163 5.07 3.72 -2.40
CA LEU A 163 5.55 5.05 -2.09
C LEU A 163 6.94 5.30 -2.69
N LYS A 164 7.87 4.34 -2.51
CA LYS A 164 9.24 4.45 -3.00
C LYS A 164 9.28 4.68 -4.52
N ARG A 165 8.53 3.90 -5.30
CA ARG A 165 8.54 3.99 -6.77
C ARG A 165 7.79 5.21 -7.31
N ASN A 166 6.89 5.79 -6.54
CA ASN A 166 6.09 6.95 -6.94
C ASN A 166 6.52 8.21 -6.17
N GLY A 167 7.77 8.62 -6.40
CA GLY A 167 8.33 9.87 -5.91
C GLY A 167 8.91 9.86 -4.50
N GLY A 168 8.74 8.78 -3.73
CA GLY A 168 9.27 8.68 -2.36
C GLY A 168 8.86 9.86 -1.45
N PRO A 169 7.56 10.15 -1.29
CA PRO A 169 7.09 11.35 -0.61
C PRO A 169 7.46 11.35 0.86
N GLU A 170 7.82 12.52 1.37
CA GLU A 170 8.00 12.72 2.81
C GLU A 170 6.66 12.82 3.52
N TYR A 171 6.56 12.18 4.66
CA TYR A 171 5.38 12.25 5.51
C TYR A 171 5.73 12.07 6.98
N TRP A 172 4.79 12.37 7.85
CA TRP A 172 4.97 12.15 9.26
C TRP A 172 3.81 11.36 9.87
N VAL A 173 4.13 10.66 10.94
CA VAL A 173 3.17 9.97 11.80
C VAL A 173 3.33 10.45 13.23
N ALA A 174 2.22 10.52 13.97
CA ALA A 174 2.23 10.79 15.40
C ALA A 174 2.17 9.47 16.18
N TYR A 175 3.04 9.31 17.15
CA TYR A 175 3.02 8.17 18.04
C TYR A 175 3.48 8.61 19.44
N ASN A 176 2.69 8.27 20.47
CA ASN A 176 2.95 8.64 21.87
C ASN A 176 3.27 10.15 22.06
N GLY A 177 2.51 11.02 21.41
CA GLY A 177 2.70 12.46 21.48
C GLY A 177 3.93 13.01 20.75
N ARG A 178 4.67 12.16 20.05
CA ARG A 178 5.84 12.54 19.25
C ARG A 178 5.54 12.46 17.77
N LYS A 179 6.17 13.34 16.99
CA LYS A 179 6.16 13.35 15.53
C LYS A 179 7.37 12.56 15.02
N TYR A 180 7.12 11.60 14.13
CA TYR A 180 8.15 10.85 13.41
C TYR A 180 8.02 11.16 11.94
N THR A 181 9.06 11.68 11.33
CA THR A 181 9.08 12.04 9.91
C THR A 181 9.80 10.93 9.13
N ASN A 182 9.14 10.45 8.08
CA ASN A 182 9.79 9.61 7.08
C ASN A 182 10.35 10.54 6.00
N PHE A 183 11.65 10.76 6.02
CA PHE A 183 12.34 11.56 5.03
C PHE A 183 12.57 10.77 3.74
N HIS A 184 12.78 11.48 2.63
CA HIS A 184 12.98 10.87 1.32
C HIS A 184 14.13 9.83 1.32
N TYR A 185 15.24 10.13 1.96
CA TYR A 185 16.38 9.20 2.02
C TYR A 185 16.05 7.86 2.69
N MET A 186 15.06 7.80 3.57
CA MET A 186 14.66 6.59 4.31
C MET A 186 14.04 5.50 3.42
N TYR A 187 13.71 5.81 2.16
CA TYR A 187 13.33 4.80 1.18
C TYR A 187 14.51 3.98 0.66
N THR A 188 15.74 4.41 0.97
CA THR A 188 16.95 3.61 0.79
C THR A 188 17.40 3.16 2.17
N LEU A 189 17.44 1.86 2.44
CA LEU A 189 17.82 1.35 3.74
C LEU A 189 19.30 1.66 4.04
N PRO A 190 19.66 1.88 5.33
CA PRO A 190 21.05 2.05 5.69
C PRO A 190 21.85 0.77 5.42
N ILE A 191 23.11 0.94 5.08
CA ILE A 191 24.05 -0.18 5.04
C ILE A 191 24.31 -0.60 6.50
N PRO A 192 24.28 -1.91 6.81
CA PRO A 192 24.59 -2.38 8.16
C PRO A 192 25.97 -1.88 8.62
N GLU A 193 26.04 -1.44 9.87
CA GLU A 193 27.24 -0.88 10.46
C GLU A 193 28.44 -1.83 10.41
N VAL A 194 28.18 -3.12 10.63
CA VAL A 194 29.18 -4.18 10.51
C VAL A 194 29.82 -4.21 9.12
N ASP A 195 29.02 -4.04 8.05
CA ASP A 195 29.53 -4.06 6.68
C ASP A 195 30.40 -2.84 6.38
N ILE A 196 30.04 -1.67 6.92
CA ILE A 196 30.82 -0.43 6.78
C ILE A 196 32.17 -0.59 7.47
N HIS A 197 32.21 -1.16 8.68
CA HIS A 197 33.47 -1.33 9.43
C HIS A 197 34.37 -2.42 8.89
N THR A 198 33.81 -3.44 8.25
CA THR A 198 34.59 -4.57 7.73
C THR A 198 35.07 -4.37 6.30
N THR A 199 34.42 -3.48 5.54
CA THR A 199 34.72 -3.26 4.13
C THR A 199 35.38 -1.90 3.91
N LYS A 200 36.69 -1.92 3.62
CA LYS A 200 37.45 -0.69 3.37
C LYS A 200 36.83 0.14 2.23
N GLY A 201 36.53 1.40 2.50
CA GLY A 201 36.02 2.34 1.50
C GLY A 201 34.50 2.26 1.29
N MET A 202 33.77 1.46 2.06
CA MET A 202 32.32 1.47 2.05
C MET A 202 31.82 2.74 2.76
N ILE A 203 30.89 3.45 2.11
CA ILE A 203 30.32 4.71 2.61
C ILE A 203 28.84 4.48 2.81
N GLN A 204 28.28 4.99 3.91
CA GLN A 204 26.85 4.93 4.22
C GLN A 204 26.02 5.66 3.17
N ASN A 205 24.81 5.19 2.96
CA ASN A 205 23.83 5.85 2.09
C ASN A 205 23.55 7.29 2.58
N PRO A 206 23.38 8.26 1.65
CA PRO A 206 23.12 9.65 2.01
C PRO A 206 21.93 9.82 2.95
N GLY A 207 22.02 10.73 3.91
CA GLY A 207 20.96 11.04 4.86
C GLY A 207 21.01 10.24 6.16
N TYR A 208 21.70 9.11 6.18
CA TYR A 208 22.04 8.43 7.42
C TYR A 208 23.32 9.10 7.95
N THR A 209 23.19 9.75 9.09
CA THR A 209 24.27 10.50 9.71
C THR A 209 25.52 9.61 9.82
N GLU A 210 26.65 10.12 9.37
CA GLU A 210 27.91 9.63 9.81
C GLU A 210 27.90 9.70 11.34
N LEU A 211 27.81 8.56 11.98
CA LEU A 211 28.06 8.49 13.40
C LEU A 211 29.55 8.84 13.56
N GLU A 212 29.82 10.07 13.96
CA GLU A 212 31.15 10.45 14.46
C GLU A 212 31.40 9.61 15.72
N TYR A 213 32.29 8.63 15.60
CA TYR A 213 32.82 7.86 16.71
C TYR A 213 34.13 8.49 17.21
#